data_15b5b70b6ce6c83533fa1a1d89822dd6
#
_entry.id   15b5b70b6ce6c83533fa1a1d89822dd6
#
_cell.length_a   1.000
_cell.length_b   1.000
_cell.length_c   1.000
_cell.angle_alpha   90.00
_cell.angle_beta   90.00
_cell.angle_gamma   90.00
#
_symmetry.space_group_name_H-M   'P 1'
#
loop_
_entity.id
_entity.type
_entity.pdbx_description
1 polymer ?
#
loop_
_entity_poly.entity_id
_entity_poly.type
_entity_poly.pdbx_seq_one_letter_code
_entity_poly.pdbx_strand_id
1 'polypeptide(L)'
;MDIQAIFAGNMKKYRKLAKITQEKLAELCNTDYRYIGQIETGRRYPSLEFIGKIAAALNIAPYLLFIDETDSDNEGLATMRGEQKQKIKTMLIENVSKICSMIDEKY
;
A
#
# COMPACT_ATOMS: atom_id res chain seq x y z
N MET A 1 -17.09 6.59 -4.83
CA MET A 1 -15.74 6.05 -4.61
C MET A 1 -15.43 4.94 -5.59
N ASP A 2 -14.32 5.04 -6.27
CA ASP A 2 -13.90 4.01 -7.22
C ASP A 2 -12.72 3.25 -6.62
N ILE A 3 -13.01 2.11 -6.06
CA ILE A 3 -11.99 1.31 -5.38
C ILE A 3 -10.87 0.89 -6.32
N GLN A 4 -11.17 0.70 -7.59
CA GLN A 4 -10.16 0.30 -8.55
C GLN A 4 -9.20 1.44 -8.84
N ALA A 5 -9.71 2.65 -8.98
CA ALA A 5 -8.86 3.81 -9.20
C ALA A 5 -7.99 4.07 -7.97
N ILE A 6 -8.56 3.87 -6.78
CA ILE A 6 -7.81 4.02 -5.54
C ILE A 6 -6.67 3.01 -5.50
N PHE A 7 -6.98 1.76 -5.80
CA PHE A 7 -5.97 0.71 -5.78
C PHE A 7 -4.87 0.97 -6.82
N ALA A 8 -5.27 1.29 -8.04
CA ALA A 8 -4.30 1.52 -9.11
C ALA A 8 -3.37 2.68 -8.79
N GLY A 9 -3.93 3.77 -8.28
CA GLY A 9 -3.15 4.94 -7.91
C GLY A 9 -2.18 4.64 -6.77
N ASN A 10 -2.66 3.91 -5.76
CA ASN A 10 -1.81 3.57 -4.63
C ASN A 10 -0.70 2.60 -5.04
N MET A 11 -1.00 1.63 -5.87
CA MET A 11 -0.01 0.70 -6.36
C MET A 11 1.12 1.43 -7.05
N LYS A 12 0.77 2.35 -7.93
CA LYS A 12 1.75 3.14 -8.65
C LYS A 12 2.55 4.03 -7.69
N LYS A 13 1.87 4.62 -6.73
CA LYS A 13 2.51 5.48 -5.74
C LYS A 13 3.55 4.72 -4.92
N TYR A 14 3.18 3.58 -4.39
CA TYR A 14 4.10 2.80 -3.56
C TYR A 14 5.22 2.20 -4.39
N ARG A 15 4.93 1.84 -5.64
CA ARG A 15 5.98 1.37 -6.53
C ARG A 15 7.04 2.46 -6.75
N LYS A 16 6.60 3.69 -6.99
CA LYS A 16 7.51 4.79 -7.19
C LYS A 16 8.27 5.14 -5.91
N LEU A 17 7.60 5.05 -4.78
CA LEU A 17 8.27 5.29 -3.50
C LEU A 17 9.35 4.26 -3.25
N ALA A 18 9.13 3.03 -3.71
CA ALA A 18 10.12 1.97 -3.59
C ALA A 18 11.22 2.09 -4.64
N LYS A 19 11.04 3.02 -5.57
CA LYS A 19 12.02 3.28 -6.63
C LYS A 19 12.25 2.07 -7.52
N ILE A 20 11.18 1.36 -7.84
CA ILE A 20 11.27 0.22 -8.75
C ILE A 20 10.40 0.47 -9.98
N THR A 21 10.76 -0.16 -11.07
CA THR A 21 10.03 -0.04 -12.32
C THR A 21 8.88 -1.02 -12.37
N GLN A 22 7.99 -0.84 -13.34
CA GLN A 22 6.93 -1.82 -13.57
C GLN A 22 7.52 -3.19 -13.87
N GLU A 23 8.63 -3.20 -14.61
CA GLU A 23 9.30 -4.45 -14.95
C GLU A 23 9.85 -5.15 -13.71
N LYS A 24 10.44 -4.38 -12.81
CA LYS A 24 10.97 -4.95 -11.57
C LYS A 24 9.85 -5.49 -10.69
N LEU A 25 8.75 -4.75 -10.59
CA LEU A 25 7.62 -5.22 -9.81
C LEU A 25 7.05 -6.50 -10.42
N ALA A 26 6.96 -6.56 -11.75
CA ALA A 26 6.48 -7.75 -12.43
C ALA A 26 7.39 -8.95 -12.15
N GLU A 27 8.69 -8.72 -12.13
CA GLU A 27 9.65 -9.77 -11.84
C GLU A 27 9.43 -10.29 -10.42
N LEU A 28 9.28 -9.38 -9.46
CA LEU A 28 9.06 -9.76 -8.07
C LEU A 28 7.74 -10.50 -7.86
N CYS A 29 6.74 -10.20 -8.69
CA CYS A 29 5.44 -10.86 -8.60
C CYS A 29 5.34 -12.06 -9.55
N ASN A 30 6.41 -12.34 -10.27
CA ASN A 30 6.47 -13.45 -11.21
C ASN A 30 5.38 -13.33 -12.29
N THR A 31 5.31 -12.17 -12.91
CA THR A 31 4.32 -11.90 -13.94
C THR A 31 4.93 -11.00 -15.02
N ASP A 32 4.11 -10.67 -16.04
CA ASP A 32 4.55 -9.84 -17.15
C ASP A 32 4.38 -8.36 -16.78
N TYR A 33 5.32 -7.51 -17.17
CA TYR A 33 5.24 -6.09 -16.88
C TYR A 33 4.00 -5.44 -17.50
N ARG A 34 3.48 -6.00 -18.59
CA ARG A 34 2.26 -5.48 -19.21
C ARG A 34 1.07 -5.62 -18.27
N TYR A 35 1.03 -6.70 -17.52
CA TYR A 35 -0.04 -6.92 -16.58
C TYR A 35 0.03 -5.87 -15.45
N ILE A 36 1.24 -5.58 -14.98
CA ILE A 36 1.42 -4.53 -13.98
C ILE A 36 0.92 -3.19 -14.53
N GLY A 37 1.28 -2.86 -15.77
CA GLY A 37 0.84 -1.62 -16.38
C GLY A 37 -0.68 -1.56 -16.53
N GLN A 38 -1.31 -2.68 -16.89
CA GLN A 38 -2.76 -2.73 -17.01
C GLN A 38 -3.47 -2.53 -15.69
N ILE A 39 -2.90 -3.05 -14.61
CA ILE A 39 -3.46 -2.85 -13.29
C ILE A 39 -3.32 -1.38 -12.89
N GLU A 40 -2.16 -0.79 -13.13
CA GLU A 40 -1.92 0.60 -12.75
C GLU A 40 -2.78 1.59 -13.54
N THR A 41 -3.23 1.21 -14.73
CA THR A 41 -4.12 2.07 -15.52
C THR A 41 -5.59 1.74 -15.29
N GLY A 42 -5.89 0.75 -14.47
CA GLY A 42 -7.27 0.39 -14.17
C GLY A 42 -7.92 -0.50 -15.20
N ARG A 43 -7.15 -1.04 -16.14
CA ARG A 43 -7.70 -1.91 -17.17
C ARG A 43 -7.89 -3.34 -16.72
N ARG A 44 -7.15 -3.75 -15.71
CA ARG A 44 -7.24 -5.09 -15.18
C ARG A 44 -7.38 -5.03 -13.67
N TYR A 45 -8.04 -6.04 -13.11
CA TYR A 45 -8.25 -6.11 -11.68
C TYR A 45 -7.56 -7.37 -11.16
N PRO A 46 -6.61 -7.22 -10.27
CA PRO A 46 -5.90 -8.40 -9.77
C PRO A 46 -6.77 -9.17 -8.78
N SER A 47 -6.48 -10.45 -8.65
CA SER A 47 -7.13 -11.27 -7.65
C SER A 47 -6.62 -10.87 -6.26
N LEU A 48 -7.34 -11.28 -5.22
CA LEU A 48 -6.90 -11.00 -3.86
C LEU A 48 -5.53 -11.61 -3.59
N GLU A 49 -5.28 -12.79 -4.15
CA GLU A 49 -4.00 -13.44 -4.00
C GLU A 49 -2.89 -12.62 -4.63
N PHE A 50 -3.14 -12.07 -5.82
CA PHE A 50 -2.14 -11.26 -6.50
C PHE A 50 -1.91 -9.94 -5.79
N ILE A 51 -2.95 -9.36 -5.19
CA ILE A 51 -2.82 -8.17 -4.37
C ILE A 51 -1.85 -8.43 -3.23
N GLY A 52 -1.93 -9.61 -2.63
CA GLY A 52 -1.00 -10.00 -1.59
C GLY A 52 0.44 -10.06 -2.10
N LYS A 53 0.62 -10.54 -3.32
CA LYS A 53 1.95 -10.58 -3.94
C LYS A 53 2.50 -9.18 -4.18
N ILE A 54 1.64 -8.28 -4.66
CA ILE A 54 2.04 -6.89 -4.91
C ILE A 54 2.47 -6.25 -3.60
N ALA A 55 1.67 -6.41 -2.55
CA ALA A 55 1.98 -5.81 -1.26
C ALA A 55 3.29 -6.35 -0.70
N ALA A 56 3.50 -7.65 -0.82
CA ALA A 56 4.73 -8.26 -0.35
C ALA A 56 5.94 -7.74 -1.15
N ALA A 57 5.78 -7.61 -2.45
CA ALA A 57 6.86 -7.12 -3.30
C ALA A 57 7.21 -5.67 -2.97
N LEU A 58 6.21 -4.88 -2.61
CA LEU A 58 6.42 -3.49 -2.24
C LEU A 58 6.74 -3.32 -0.76
N ASN A 59 6.70 -4.41 -0.02
CA ASN A 59 6.99 -4.43 1.41
C ASN A 59 6.07 -3.50 2.18
N ILE A 60 4.79 -3.58 1.88
CA ILE A 60 3.77 -2.78 2.57
C ILE A 60 2.62 -3.69 3.00
N ALA A 61 1.83 -3.20 3.94
CA ALA A 61 0.63 -3.92 4.33
C ALA A 61 -0.40 -3.79 3.21
N PRO A 62 -1.13 -4.87 2.86
CA PRO A 62 -2.07 -4.82 1.75
C PRO A 62 -3.15 -3.74 1.89
N TYR A 63 -3.58 -3.42 3.09
CA TYR A 63 -4.64 -2.44 3.27
C TYR A 63 -4.22 -1.05 2.80
N LEU A 64 -2.92 -0.78 2.77
CA LEU A 64 -2.43 0.52 2.32
C LEU A 64 -2.78 0.78 0.85
N LEU A 65 -3.00 -0.28 0.08
CA LEU A 65 -3.37 -0.13 -1.31
C LEU A 65 -4.81 0.32 -1.50
N PHE A 66 -5.59 0.31 -0.43
CA PHE A 66 -7.00 0.67 -0.50
C PHE A 66 -7.35 1.94 0.27
N ILE A 67 -6.37 2.66 0.74
CA ILE A 67 -6.62 3.90 1.46
C ILE A 67 -6.77 5.04 0.47
N ASP A 68 -7.90 5.72 0.54
CA ASP A 68 -8.14 6.89 -0.29
C ASP A 68 -7.71 8.12 0.48
N GLU A 69 -6.52 8.57 0.22
CA GLU A 69 -5.97 9.74 0.90
C GLU A 69 -6.73 11.00 0.56
N THR A 70 -7.37 11.03 -0.60
CA THR A 70 -8.18 12.17 -0.97
C THR A 70 -9.37 12.30 -0.04
N ASP A 71 -9.99 11.18 0.29
CA ASP A 71 -11.12 11.19 1.20
C ASP A 71 -10.68 11.61 2.59
N SER A 72 -9.52 11.14 3.02
CA SER A 72 -9.04 11.48 4.35
C SER A 72 -8.65 12.95 4.44
N ASP A 73 -8.39 13.56 3.31
CA ASP A 73 -8.02 14.96 3.32
C ASP A 73 -9.28 15.82 3.45
N ASN A 74 -10.38 15.20 3.17
CA ASN A 74 -11.55 15.92 3.20
C ASN A 74 -12.13 15.86 4.45
N GLU A 75 -12.65 16.48 4.90
CA GLU A 75 -13.35 16.25 5.91
C GLU A 75 -13.07 16.65 7.14
N GLY A 76 -13.98 16.66 7.83
CA GLY A 76 -13.87 16.94 9.17
C GLY A 76 -12.75 16.22 9.82
N LEU A 77 -12.45 15.13 9.23
CA LEU A 77 -11.36 14.34 9.73
C LEU A 77 -10.04 15.02 9.61
N ALA A 78 -9.86 15.71 8.51
CA ALA A 78 -8.62 16.43 8.31
C ALA A 78 -8.47 17.42 9.43
N THR A 79 -9.60 17.93 9.85
CA THR A 79 -9.48 18.88 10.89
C THR A 79 -9.31 18.22 12.18
N MET A 80 -9.72 17.01 12.29
CA MET A 80 -9.60 16.35 13.52
C MET A 80 -8.27 16.15 13.80
N ARG A 81 -7.72 16.48 13.07
CA ARG A 81 -6.67 16.70 13.38
C ARG A 81 -5.50 16.21 12.92
N GLY A 82 -4.63 16.96 12.30
CA GLY A 82 -3.28 16.65 11.99
C GLY A 82 -2.61 15.97 13.17
N GLU A 83 -2.92 16.44 14.33
CA GLU A 83 -2.37 15.87 15.54
C GLU A 83 -2.76 14.43 15.75
N GLN A 84 -4.04 14.14 15.61
CA GLN A 84 -4.50 12.78 15.81
C GLN A 84 -4.00 11.85 14.71
N LYS A 85 -3.97 12.36 13.50
CA LYS A 85 -3.48 11.57 12.39
C LYS A 85 -2.03 11.16 12.61
N GLN A 86 -1.23 12.09 13.07
CA GLN A 86 0.16 11.82 13.34
C GLN A 86 0.34 10.87 14.50
N LYS A 87 -0.51 11.04 15.51
CA LYS A 87 -0.47 10.18 16.67
C LYS A 87 -0.78 8.74 16.30
N ILE A 88 -1.78 8.54 15.45
CA ILE A 88 -2.14 7.21 14.99
C ILE A 88 -1.00 6.58 14.20
N LYS A 89 -0.37 7.34 13.34
CA LYS A 89 0.75 6.84 12.58
C LYS A 89 1.89 6.42 13.49
N THR A 90 2.20 7.24 14.47
CA THR A 90 3.26 6.94 15.41
C THR A 90 2.94 5.69 16.20
N MET A 91 1.71 5.56 16.66
CA MET A 91 1.30 4.39 17.41
C MET A 91 1.39 3.12 16.58
N LEU A 92 1.02 3.19 15.33
CA LEU A 92 1.10 2.02 14.45
C LEU A 92 2.55 1.62 14.23
N ILE A 93 3.42 2.58 14.02
CA ILE A 93 4.83 2.30 13.83
C ILE A 93 5.43 1.70 15.10
N GLU A 94 5.09 2.26 16.25
CA GLU A 94 5.57 1.74 17.50
C GLU A 94 5.09 0.32 17.75
N ASN A 95 3.83 0.05 17.46
CA ASN A 95 3.28 -1.28 17.65
C ASN A 95 3.97 -2.29 16.75
N VAL A 96 4.23 -1.93 15.51
CA VAL A 96 4.92 -2.81 14.58
C VAL A 96 6.32 -3.09 15.10
N SER A 97 7.02 -2.07 15.57
CA SER A 97 8.35 -2.26 16.11
C SER A 97 8.34 -3.15 17.35
N LYS A 98 7.37 -2.96 18.21
CA LYS A 98 7.25 -3.78 19.40
C LYS A 98 6.97 -5.24 19.06
N ILE A 99 6.08 -5.46 18.10
CA ILE A 99 5.75 -6.81 17.67
C ILE A 99 6.98 -7.48 17.10
N CYS A 100 7.74 -6.78 16.27
CA CYS A 100 8.95 -7.32 15.71
C CYS A 100 9.96 -7.65 16.80
N SER A 101 10.12 -6.77 17.77
CA SER A 101 11.03 -7.02 18.89
C SER A 101 10.60 -8.20 19.70
N MET A 102 9.31 -8.34 19.96
CA MET A 102 8.80 -9.47 20.70
C MET A 102 9.03 -10.78 19.97
N ILE A 103 8.83 -10.77 18.67
CA ILE A 103 9.07 -11.96 17.88
C ILE A 103 10.54 -12.32 17.90
N ASP A 104 11.40 -11.35 17.75
CA ASP A 104 12.83 -11.59 17.79
C ASP A 104 13.27 -12.17 19.13
N GLU A 105 12.70 -11.68 20.19
CA GLU A 105 13.04 -12.18 21.52
C GLU A 105 12.59 -13.62 21.74
N LYS A 106 11.52 -14.00 21.10
CA LYS A 106 10.99 -15.35 21.26
C LYS A 106 11.72 -16.36 20.41
N TYR A 107 12.28 -15.93 19.36
CA TYR A 107 12.96 -16.80 18.42
C TYR A 107 14.43 -16.48 18.30
#